data_49e76d38c26512caa7e3e83ea40a17de
#
_entry.id   49e76d38c26512caa7e3e83ea40a17de
#
_cell.length_a   1.000
_cell.length_b   1.000
_cell.length_c   1.000
_cell.angle_alpha   90.00
_cell.angle_beta   90.00
_cell.angle_gamma   90.00
#
_symmetry.space_group_name_H-M   'P 1'
#
loop_
_entity.id
_entity.type
_entity.pdbx_description
1 polymer ?
#
loop_
_entity_poly.entity_id
_entity_poly.type
_entity_poly.pdbx_seq_one_letter_code
_entity_poly.pdbx_strand_id
1 'polypeptide(L)'
;MNSITVFAVHKGYAFWSLNTDKSAQLLAINIDKPTEVKKIFEGNELAAGIHSLIGSGDYLYFSNSYSEDKNYENWAGYINQLDINTLKTKKLMDMPDDYTVANGKIYYLESNALYCYTIDSDSSVKIADSPENSQLIIRDTDYLYLTNWDNEKVSSDNYKVFVMSTNGNIIDTIPIPDCDFFRGGLHNLYIDTTDRKVKYLEKSQIQKGTHNWNTAYSVSENGQVTLNE
;
A
#
# COMPACT_ATOMS: atom_id res chain seq x y z
N MET A 1 19.39 14.16 7.02
CA MET A 1 19.87 12.74 6.98
C MET A 1 19.26 12.10 5.75
N ASN A 2 20.06 11.46 4.89
CA ASN A 2 19.49 10.79 3.71
C ASN A 2 18.94 9.42 4.12
N SER A 3 17.70 9.11 3.75
CA SER A 3 17.09 7.81 4.04
C SER A 3 16.46 7.21 2.78
N ILE A 4 16.57 5.89 2.66
CA ILE A 4 15.80 5.09 1.70
C ILE A 4 14.57 4.59 2.45
N THR A 5 13.38 4.92 1.98
CA THR A 5 12.13 4.57 2.66
C THR A 5 11.32 3.50 1.93
N VAL A 6 11.40 3.45 0.61
CA VAL A 6 10.70 2.46 -0.19
C VAL A 6 11.60 1.89 -1.29
N PHE A 7 11.36 0.63 -1.63
CA PHE A 7 12.08 -0.09 -2.67
C PHE A 7 11.11 -1.00 -3.44
N ALA A 8 11.28 -1.10 -4.76
CA ALA A 8 10.53 -2.03 -5.59
C ALA A 8 11.39 -2.54 -6.76
N VAL A 9 11.08 -3.75 -7.23
CA VAL A 9 11.60 -4.30 -8.48
C VAL A 9 10.44 -4.51 -9.43
N HIS A 10 10.52 -3.94 -10.62
CA HIS A 10 9.47 -4.04 -11.63
C HIS A 10 10.03 -3.94 -13.05
N LYS A 11 9.65 -4.88 -13.95
CA LYS A 11 10.01 -4.85 -15.37
C LYS A 11 11.51 -4.61 -15.65
N GLY A 12 12.39 -5.32 -14.93
CA GLY A 12 13.83 -5.24 -15.13
C GLY A 12 14.50 -3.99 -14.54
N TYR A 13 13.78 -3.22 -13.75
CA TYR A 13 14.33 -2.09 -13.00
C TYR A 13 14.19 -2.30 -11.50
N ALA A 14 15.20 -1.84 -10.76
CA ALA A 14 15.11 -1.61 -9.32
C ALA A 14 14.88 -0.11 -9.08
N PHE A 15 13.89 0.21 -8.26
CA PHE A 15 13.48 1.56 -7.89
C PHE A 15 13.66 1.76 -6.39
N TRP A 16 14.08 2.95 -5.98
CA TRP A 16 14.11 3.33 -4.57
C TRP A 16 13.93 4.81 -4.39
N SER A 17 13.40 5.20 -3.25
CA SER A 17 13.33 6.59 -2.83
C SER A 17 14.62 7.00 -2.10
N LEU A 18 15.02 8.23 -2.32
CA LEU A 18 16.04 8.92 -1.53
C LEU A 18 15.42 10.21 -0.98
N ASN A 19 15.10 10.20 0.31
CA ASN A 19 14.55 11.36 0.98
C ASN A 19 15.67 12.13 1.68
N THR A 20 15.71 13.42 1.43
CA THR A 20 16.67 14.36 2.02
C THR A 20 15.89 15.46 2.77
N ASP A 21 16.60 16.30 3.51
CA ASP A 21 15.96 17.44 4.21
C ASP A 21 15.39 18.50 3.25
N LYS A 22 15.64 18.38 1.94
CA LYS A 22 15.29 19.41 0.93
C LYS A 22 14.49 18.85 -0.26
N SER A 23 14.52 17.56 -0.47
CA SER A 23 13.84 16.94 -1.62
C SER A 23 13.60 15.45 -1.39
N ALA A 24 12.60 14.91 -2.06
CA ALA A 24 12.41 13.47 -2.22
C ALA A 24 12.68 13.10 -3.68
N GLN A 25 13.50 12.08 -3.90
CA GLN A 25 13.88 11.61 -5.23
C GLN A 25 13.45 10.16 -5.42
N LEU A 26 12.89 9.84 -6.58
CA LEU A 26 12.76 8.47 -7.05
C LEU A 26 13.90 8.18 -8.00
N LEU A 27 14.68 7.17 -7.67
CA LEU A 27 15.82 6.70 -8.42
C LEU A 27 15.53 5.33 -9.02
N ALA A 28 16.14 5.02 -10.16
CA ALA A 28 16.04 3.74 -10.83
C ALA A 28 17.37 3.27 -11.40
N ILE A 29 17.55 1.95 -11.45
CA ILE A 29 18.67 1.31 -12.18
C ILE A 29 18.12 0.15 -12.99
N ASN A 30 18.56 0.00 -14.23
CA ASN A 30 18.29 -1.20 -15.01
C ASN A 30 19.10 -2.37 -14.45
N ILE A 31 18.45 -3.47 -14.10
CA ILE A 31 19.08 -4.63 -13.42
C ILE A 31 20.03 -5.36 -14.39
N ASP A 32 19.67 -5.45 -15.66
CA ASP A 32 20.48 -6.15 -16.67
C ASP A 32 21.70 -5.32 -17.13
N LYS A 33 21.64 -3.99 -16.92
CA LYS A 33 22.69 -3.04 -17.27
C LYS A 33 22.91 -2.04 -16.13
N PRO A 34 23.48 -2.45 -15.00
CA PRO A 34 23.55 -1.62 -13.80
C PRO A 34 24.70 -0.61 -13.83
N THR A 35 24.85 0.10 -14.95
CA THR A 35 25.95 1.06 -15.15
C THR A 35 25.59 2.49 -14.80
N GLU A 36 24.31 2.82 -14.75
CA GLU A 36 23.84 4.18 -14.55
C GLU A 36 22.58 4.23 -13.69
N VAL A 37 22.64 4.99 -12.60
CA VAL A 37 21.48 5.34 -11.80
C VAL A 37 20.78 6.53 -12.42
N LYS A 38 19.49 6.41 -12.71
CA LYS A 38 18.66 7.46 -13.26
C LYS A 38 17.79 8.10 -12.18
N LYS A 39 17.77 9.42 -12.14
CA LYS A 39 16.79 10.16 -11.36
C LYS A 39 15.51 10.28 -12.20
N ILE A 40 14.45 9.65 -11.70
CA ILE A 40 13.15 9.55 -12.37
C ILE A 40 12.24 10.71 -11.98
N PHE A 41 12.23 11.05 -10.69
CA PHE A 41 11.39 12.10 -10.14
C PHE A 41 12.15 12.85 -9.05
N GLU A 42 11.85 14.13 -8.89
CA GLU A 42 12.33 14.96 -7.81
C GLU A 42 11.22 15.93 -7.38
N GLY A 43 10.81 15.82 -6.14
CA GLY A 43 9.96 16.80 -5.47
C GLY A 43 10.84 17.78 -4.71
N ASN A 44 10.76 19.07 -5.05
CA ASN A 44 11.57 20.15 -4.45
C ASN A 44 10.81 20.89 -3.34
N GLU A 45 10.14 20.16 -2.47
CA GLU A 45 9.23 20.72 -1.50
C GLU A 45 9.66 20.36 -0.07
N LEU A 46 9.21 21.17 0.88
CA LEU A 46 9.57 20.98 2.28
C LEU A 46 9.11 19.60 2.78
N ALA A 47 9.99 18.91 3.47
CA ALA A 47 9.71 17.60 4.08
C ALA A 47 9.12 16.56 3.11
N ALA A 48 9.49 16.63 1.82
CA ALA A 48 8.99 15.71 0.82
C ALA A 48 9.36 14.24 1.13
N GLY A 49 8.43 13.34 0.87
CA GLY A 49 8.62 11.90 0.98
C GLY A 49 8.03 11.17 -0.23
N ILE A 50 8.65 10.06 -0.61
CA ILE A 50 8.08 9.12 -1.59
C ILE A 50 7.66 7.86 -0.85
N HIS A 51 6.44 7.42 -1.12
CA HIS A 51 5.82 6.29 -0.48
C HIS A 51 5.21 5.34 -1.52
N SER A 52 4.99 4.07 -1.13
CA SER A 52 4.17 3.10 -1.85
C SER A 52 4.55 2.90 -3.31
N LEU A 53 5.64 2.17 -3.58
CA LEU A 53 5.98 1.79 -4.95
C LEU A 53 5.20 0.54 -5.37
N ILE A 54 4.26 0.69 -6.31
CA ILE A 54 3.37 -0.38 -6.78
C ILE A 54 3.55 -0.59 -8.28
N GLY A 55 4.07 -1.76 -8.69
CA GLY A 55 4.16 -2.14 -10.10
C GLY A 55 2.85 -2.73 -10.62
N SER A 56 2.37 -2.27 -11.77
CA SER A 56 1.20 -2.85 -12.45
C SER A 56 1.30 -2.65 -13.96
N GLY A 57 1.32 -3.74 -14.73
CA GLY A 57 1.49 -3.70 -16.18
C GLY A 57 2.83 -3.05 -16.58
N ASP A 58 2.80 -2.08 -17.46
CA ASP A 58 3.98 -1.34 -17.92
C ASP A 58 4.28 -0.10 -17.09
N TYR A 59 3.65 0.03 -15.93
CA TYR A 59 3.74 1.21 -15.09
C TYR A 59 4.21 0.90 -13.67
N LEU A 60 4.88 1.86 -13.07
CA LEU A 60 5.09 1.93 -11.61
C LEU A 60 4.29 3.11 -11.07
N TYR A 61 3.57 2.89 -9.98
CA TYR A 61 2.82 3.93 -9.29
C TYR A 61 3.50 4.25 -7.97
N PHE A 62 3.53 5.52 -7.62
CA PHE A 62 4.09 5.97 -6.36
C PHE A 62 3.35 7.22 -5.86
N SER A 63 3.27 7.35 -4.55
CA SER A 63 2.82 8.60 -3.94
C SER A 63 4.00 9.42 -3.49
N ASN A 64 3.85 10.74 -3.57
CA ASN A 64 4.72 11.67 -2.91
C ASN A 64 3.90 12.59 -2.00
N SER A 65 4.45 12.90 -0.85
CA SER A 65 3.89 13.89 0.08
C SER A 65 4.88 15.01 0.30
N TYR A 66 4.37 16.18 0.65
CA TYR A 66 5.16 17.36 0.98
C TYR A 66 4.39 18.28 1.93
N SER A 67 5.11 19.13 2.65
CA SER A 67 4.47 20.17 3.43
C SER A 67 4.33 21.45 2.62
N GLU A 68 3.16 22.06 2.65
CA GLU A 68 2.90 23.34 1.99
C GLU A 68 3.38 24.53 2.82
N ASP A 69 3.71 24.33 4.10
CA ASP A 69 4.17 25.37 5.00
C ASP A 69 5.43 24.95 5.78
N LYS A 70 6.12 25.93 6.33
CA LYS A 70 7.35 25.73 7.13
C LYS A 70 7.09 25.15 8.52
N ASN A 71 5.86 25.13 8.98
CA ASN A 71 5.49 24.61 10.30
C ASN A 71 5.12 23.12 10.22
N TYR A 72 5.04 22.57 9.00
CA TYR A 72 4.63 21.17 8.73
C TYR A 72 3.21 20.86 9.24
N GLU A 73 2.31 21.83 9.17
CA GLU A 73 0.91 21.68 9.58
C GLU A 73 0.00 21.29 8.42
N ASN A 74 0.34 21.74 7.20
CA ASN A 74 -0.43 21.45 5.99
C ASN A 74 0.33 20.49 5.08
N TRP A 75 -0.22 19.31 4.90
CA TRP A 75 0.34 18.27 4.05
C TRP A 75 -0.49 18.09 2.78
N ALA A 76 0.19 18.00 1.67
CA ALA A 76 -0.38 17.63 0.39
C ALA A 76 0.40 16.45 -0.20
N GLY A 77 -0.16 15.84 -1.23
CA GLY A 77 0.51 14.75 -1.92
C GLY A 77 -0.24 14.33 -3.16
N TYR A 78 0.43 13.51 -3.97
CA TYR A 78 -0.11 13.02 -5.23
C TYR A 78 0.22 11.56 -5.45
N ILE A 79 -0.66 10.84 -6.16
CA ILE A 79 -0.31 9.59 -6.82
C ILE A 79 0.22 9.91 -8.20
N ASN A 80 1.37 9.35 -8.53
CA ASN A 80 2.04 9.50 -9.81
C ASN A 80 2.13 8.13 -10.51
N GLN A 81 2.08 8.16 -11.83
CA GLN A 81 2.34 7.03 -12.72
C GLN A 81 3.67 7.26 -13.44
N LEU A 82 4.54 6.26 -13.42
CA LEU A 82 5.75 6.20 -14.20
C LEU A 82 5.58 5.14 -15.31
N ASP A 83 5.72 5.54 -16.55
CA ASP A 83 5.83 4.61 -17.69
C ASP A 83 7.25 4.02 -17.71
N ILE A 84 7.38 2.71 -17.57
CA ILE A 84 8.67 2.00 -17.48
C ILE A 84 9.43 2.05 -18.80
N ASN A 85 8.74 2.09 -19.94
CA ASN A 85 9.35 2.09 -21.26
C ASN A 85 9.98 3.45 -21.61
N THR A 86 9.35 4.54 -21.18
CA THR A 86 9.78 5.90 -21.49
C THR A 86 10.46 6.61 -20.32
N LEU A 87 10.33 6.08 -19.13
CA LEU A 87 10.77 6.67 -17.85
C LEU A 87 10.19 8.09 -17.62
N LYS A 88 8.99 8.35 -18.14
CA LYS A 88 8.25 9.59 -17.91
C LYS A 88 7.20 9.43 -16.83
N THR A 89 7.07 10.46 -16.00
CA THR A 89 6.08 10.52 -14.93
C THR A 89 4.89 11.39 -15.31
N LYS A 90 3.72 11.02 -14.78
CA LYS A 90 2.46 11.78 -14.90
C LYS A 90 1.80 11.80 -13.52
N LYS A 91 1.40 12.99 -13.04
CA LYS A 91 0.49 13.11 -11.89
C LYS A 91 -0.88 12.56 -12.28
N LEU A 92 -1.50 11.75 -11.42
CA LEU A 92 -2.83 11.18 -11.63
C LEU A 92 -3.88 11.88 -10.76
N MET A 93 -3.74 11.82 -9.45
CA MET A 93 -4.73 12.34 -8.51
C MET A 93 -4.04 12.78 -7.21
N ASP A 94 -4.77 13.49 -6.37
CA ASP A 94 -4.31 13.81 -5.03
C ASP A 94 -4.20 12.53 -4.18
N MET A 95 -3.29 12.52 -3.22
CA MET A 95 -3.00 11.36 -2.39
C MET A 95 -4.16 11.10 -1.41
N PRO A 96 -4.80 9.93 -1.45
CA PRO A 96 -5.83 9.53 -0.50
C PRO A 96 -5.22 9.00 0.81
N ASP A 97 -6.08 8.59 1.75
CA ASP A 97 -5.65 7.99 3.04
C ASP A 97 -4.80 6.73 2.82
N ASP A 98 -5.24 5.82 1.96
CA ASP A 98 -4.48 4.66 1.51
C ASP A 98 -4.96 4.18 0.13
N TYR A 99 -4.09 3.48 -0.61
CA TYR A 99 -4.43 3.03 -1.96
C TYR A 99 -3.68 1.78 -2.42
N THR A 100 -4.26 1.12 -3.42
CA THR A 100 -3.60 0.06 -4.20
C THR A 100 -3.94 0.19 -5.67
N VAL A 101 -3.11 -0.39 -6.54
CA VAL A 101 -3.26 -0.25 -8.00
C VAL A 101 -3.33 -1.60 -8.68
N ALA A 102 -4.23 -1.73 -9.63
CA ALA A 102 -4.20 -2.86 -10.55
C ALA A 102 -5.08 -2.65 -11.80
N ASN A 103 -4.61 -3.21 -12.91
CA ASN A 103 -5.34 -3.26 -14.18
C ASN A 103 -5.90 -1.88 -14.61
N GLY A 104 -5.06 -0.83 -14.52
CA GLY A 104 -5.46 0.52 -14.92
C GLY A 104 -6.44 1.21 -13.96
N LYS A 105 -6.59 0.69 -12.74
CA LYS A 105 -7.46 1.24 -11.70
C LYS A 105 -6.70 1.47 -10.41
N ILE A 106 -7.05 2.53 -9.71
CA ILE A 106 -6.59 2.79 -8.34
C ILE A 106 -7.79 2.59 -7.42
N TYR A 107 -7.66 1.64 -6.50
CA TYR A 107 -8.62 1.46 -5.41
C TYR A 107 -8.09 2.18 -4.20
N TYR A 108 -8.90 3.04 -3.58
CA TYR A 108 -8.41 3.87 -2.50
C TYR A 108 -9.46 4.11 -1.41
N LEU A 109 -8.97 4.38 -0.23
CA LEU A 109 -9.76 4.76 0.94
C LEU A 109 -9.69 6.28 1.12
N GLU A 110 -10.83 6.88 1.34
CA GLU A 110 -10.96 8.29 1.68
C GLU A 110 -12.26 8.53 2.47
N SER A 111 -12.16 9.24 3.57
CA SER A 111 -13.35 9.62 4.37
C SER A 111 -14.28 8.46 4.72
N ASN A 112 -13.72 7.32 5.13
CA ASN A 112 -14.44 6.08 5.46
C ASN A 112 -15.22 5.47 4.29
N ALA A 113 -14.77 5.65 3.07
CA ALA A 113 -15.35 5.02 1.90
C ALA A 113 -14.27 4.45 0.98
N LEU A 114 -14.64 3.40 0.26
CA LEU A 114 -13.83 2.77 -0.78
C LEU A 114 -14.23 3.32 -2.14
N TYR A 115 -13.25 3.77 -2.89
CA TYR A 115 -13.40 4.32 -4.22
C TYR A 115 -12.59 3.53 -5.25
N CYS A 116 -13.00 3.65 -6.52
CA CYS A 116 -12.23 3.20 -7.68
C CYS A 116 -12.04 4.38 -8.65
N TYR A 117 -10.79 4.76 -8.87
CA TYR A 117 -10.41 5.69 -9.92
C TYR A 117 -9.95 4.91 -11.14
N THR A 118 -10.54 5.20 -12.31
CA THR A 118 -10.18 4.61 -13.60
C THR A 118 -9.24 5.57 -14.33
N ILE A 119 -8.00 5.14 -14.56
CA ILE A 119 -6.92 6.00 -15.08
C ILE A 119 -7.22 6.52 -16.47
N ASP A 120 -7.76 5.67 -17.37
CA ASP A 120 -8.02 6.04 -18.76
C ASP A 120 -9.15 7.07 -18.91
N SER A 121 -10.15 7.02 -18.05
CA SER A 121 -11.30 7.95 -18.09
C SER A 121 -11.15 9.13 -17.13
N ASP A 122 -10.09 9.18 -16.34
CA ASP A 122 -9.85 10.21 -15.33
C ASP A 122 -11.07 10.43 -14.43
N SER A 123 -11.64 9.32 -13.93
CA SER A 123 -12.91 9.37 -13.19
C SER A 123 -12.89 8.46 -11.97
N SER A 124 -13.47 8.95 -10.89
CA SER A 124 -13.61 8.25 -9.62
C SER A 124 -15.06 7.93 -9.32
N VAL A 125 -15.30 6.73 -8.80
CA VAL A 125 -16.62 6.31 -8.32
C VAL A 125 -16.49 5.70 -6.93
N LYS A 126 -17.44 6.02 -6.05
CA LYS A 126 -17.57 5.32 -4.78
C LYS A 126 -18.07 3.91 -5.04
N ILE A 127 -17.37 2.90 -4.48
CA ILE A 127 -17.74 1.49 -4.61
C ILE A 127 -18.59 1.04 -3.42
N ALA A 128 -18.15 1.38 -2.20
CA ALA A 128 -18.79 0.96 -0.96
C ALA A 128 -18.40 1.90 0.19
N ASP A 129 -19.08 1.76 1.33
CA ASP A 129 -18.58 2.27 2.59
C ASP A 129 -17.42 1.37 3.07
N SER A 130 -16.43 1.97 3.72
CA SER A 130 -15.30 1.23 4.30
C SER A 130 -15.82 0.38 5.48
N PRO A 131 -15.61 -0.95 5.45
CA PRO A 131 -16.10 -1.82 6.52
C PRO A 131 -15.36 -1.48 7.82
N GLU A 132 -16.12 -1.30 8.91
CA GLU A 132 -15.61 -1.00 10.26
C GLU A 132 -14.52 0.10 10.29
N ASN A 133 -14.63 1.12 9.44
CA ASN A 133 -13.66 2.20 9.28
C ASN A 133 -12.24 1.67 8.96
N SER A 134 -12.13 0.75 8.03
CA SER A 134 -10.83 0.24 7.56
C SER A 134 -9.94 1.37 7.07
N GLN A 135 -8.64 1.25 7.33
CA GLN A 135 -7.66 2.27 7.02
C GLN A 135 -6.61 1.83 6.02
N LEU A 136 -6.45 0.53 5.81
CA LEU A 136 -5.49 0.00 4.84
C LEU A 136 -6.17 -0.86 3.81
N ILE A 137 -5.63 -0.78 2.59
CA ILE A 137 -6.07 -1.56 1.45
C ILE A 137 -4.89 -2.26 0.78
N ILE A 138 -4.99 -3.58 0.65
CA ILE A 138 -4.05 -4.42 -0.09
C ILE A 138 -4.83 -5.13 -1.18
N ARG A 139 -4.18 -5.62 -2.20
CA ARG A 139 -4.82 -6.26 -3.33
C ARG A 139 -4.04 -7.45 -3.87
N ASP A 140 -4.76 -8.50 -4.27
CA ASP A 140 -4.29 -9.51 -5.24
C ASP A 140 -4.92 -9.27 -6.63
N THR A 141 -4.93 -10.28 -7.51
CA THR A 141 -5.51 -10.17 -8.85
C THR A 141 -7.02 -9.97 -8.84
N ASP A 142 -7.75 -10.54 -7.85
CA ASP A 142 -9.19 -10.66 -7.86
C ASP A 142 -9.88 -9.94 -6.69
N TYR A 143 -9.18 -9.81 -5.55
CA TYR A 143 -9.74 -9.32 -4.30
C TYR A 143 -9.00 -8.12 -3.73
N LEU A 144 -9.75 -7.34 -2.95
CA LEU A 144 -9.24 -6.30 -2.07
C LEU A 144 -9.25 -6.85 -0.64
N TYR A 145 -8.21 -6.57 0.12
CA TYR A 145 -8.08 -6.89 1.53
C TYR A 145 -8.03 -5.58 2.30
N LEU A 146 -9.08 -5.30 3.06
CA LEU A 146 -9.17 -4.10 3.88
C LEU A 146 -8.96 -4.48 5.34
N THR A 147 -8.23 -3.67 6.07
CA THR A 147 -8.01 -3.91 7.49
C THR A 147 -8.50 -2.75 8.34
N ASN A 148 -9.12 -3.04 9.48
CA ASN A 148 -9.51 -2.06 10.47
C ASN A 148 -8.46 -1.89 11.59
N TRP A 149 -7.27 -2.43 11.40
CA TRP A 149 -6.17 -2.23 12.32
C TRP A 149 -5.71 -0.75 12.30
N ASP A 150 -5.03 -0.32 13.34
CA ASP A 150 -4.61 1.07 13.53
C ASP A 150 -5.77 2.07 13.66
N ASN A 151 -6.99 1.58 13.83
CA ASN A 151 -8.13 2.43 14.14
C ASN A 151 -8.28 2.54 15.65
N GLU A 152 -8.07 3.71 16.22
CA GLU A 152 -8.19 3.99 17.65
C GLU A 152 -9.57 3.62 18.24
N LYS A 153 -10.59 3.46 17.38
CA LYS A 153 -11.95 3.09 17.76
C LYS A 153 -12.15 1.57 17.87
N VAL A 154 -11.16 0.79 17.42
CA VAL A 154 -11.24 -0.69 17.40
C VAL A 154 -10.24 -1.23 18.42
N SER A 155 -10.72 -2.07 19.36
CA SER A 155 -9.81 -2.77 20.26
C SER A 155 -9.03 -3.84 19.52
N SER A 156 -7.81 -4.16 19.99
CA SER A 156 -6.94 -5.19 19.40
C SER A 156 -7.60 -6.56 19.24
N ASP A 157 -8.56 -6.89 20.10
CA ASP A 157 -9.30 -8.16 20.05
C ASP A 157 -10.30 -8.23 18.90
N ASN A 158 -10.56 -7.10 18.23
CA ASN A 158 -11.54 -6.96 17.15
C ASN A 158 -10.89 -6.61 15.79
N TYR A 159 -9.59 -6.77 15.67
CA TYR A 159 -8.94 -6.55 14.37
C TYR A 159 -9.35 -7.62 13.36
N LYS A 160 -9.58 -7.17 12.12
CA LYS A 160 -10.06 -8.01 11.03
C LYS A 160 -9.43 -7.64 9.72
N VAL A 161 -9.36 -8.64 8.83
CA VAL A 161 -9.13 -8.42 7.40
C VAL A 161 -10.42 -8.78 6.67
N PHE A 162 -10.98 -7.83 5.94
CA PHE A 162 -12.14 -8.03 5.09
C PHE A 162 -11.67 -8.42 3.70
N VAL A 163 -12.12 -9.58 3.21
CA VAL A 163 -11.92 -10.02 1.83
C VAL A 163 -13.08 -9.47 1.00
N MET A 164 -12.79 -8.59 0.07
CA MET A 164 -13.79 -7.90 -0.74
C MET A 164 -13.56 -8.15 -2.23
N SER A 165 -14.64 -8.24 -2.97
CA SER A 165 -14.57 -8.14 -4.43
C SER A 165 -14.25 -6.71 -4.87
N THR A 166 -13.75 -6.56 -6.10
CA THR A 166 -13.42 -5.26 -6.68
C THR A 166 -14.64 -4.37 -6.95
N ASN A 167 -15.84 -4.88 -6.77
CA ASN A 167 -17.11 -4.13 -6.82
C ASN A 167 -17.68 -3.77 -5.43
N GLY A 168 -16.91 -4.01 -4.36
CA GLY A 168 -17.22 -3.54 -3.01
C GLY A 168 -18.02 -4.51 -2.14
N ASN A 169 -18.31 -5.74 -2.60
CA ASN A 169 -19.00 -6.71 -1.76
C ASN A 169 -18.00 -7.42 -0.84
N ILE A 170 -18.28 -7.43 0.46
CA ILE A 170 -17.58 -8.28 1.42
C ILE A 170 -17.94 -9.73 1.11
N ILE A 171 -16.93 -10.56 0.89
CA ILE A 171 -17.07 -11.98 0.61
C ILE A 171 -16.86 -12.79 1.87
N ASP A 172 -15.83 -12.41 2.64
CA ASP A 172 -15.51 -13.08 3.90
C ASP A 172 -14.72 -12.13 4.83
N THR A 173 -14.50 -12.59 6.06
CA THR A 173 -13.79 -11.82 7.09
C THR A 173 -12.85 -12.71 7.87
N ILE A 174 -11.60 -12.30 7.99
CA ILE A 174 -10.56 -12.98 8.75
C ILE A 174 -10.40 -12.30 10.10
N PRO A 175 -10.74 -12.93 11.22
CA PRO A 175 -10.42 -12.41 12.52
C PRO A 175 -8.91 -12.52 12.78
N ILE A 176 -8.32 -11.48 13.35
CA ILE A 176 -6.90 -11.46 13.73
C ILE A 176 -6.83 -11.28 15.26
N PRO A 177 -7.04 -12.35 16.02
CA PRO A 177 -7.01 -12.27 17.47
C PRO A 177 -5.57 -12.07 17.99
N ASP A 178 -5.45 -11.42 19.12
CA ASP A 178 -4.19 -11.27 19.86
C ASP A 178 -3.00 -10.73 19.05
N CYS A 179 -3.29 -9.90 18.04
CA CYS A 179 -2.25 -9.25 17.25
C CYS A 179 -1.95 -7.87 17.83
N ASP A 180 -0.69 -7.63 18.19
CA ASP A 180 -0.23 -6.33 18.65
C ASP A 180 0.34 -5.55 17.46
N PHE A 181 -0.48 -4.70 16.88
CA PHE A 181 -0.08 -3.78 15.81
C PHE A 181 0.56 -2.50 16.35
N PHE A 182 0.94 -2.47 17.60
CA PHE A 182 1.36 -1.26 18.24
C PHE A 182 2.67 -0.72 17.66
N ARG A 183 2.60 0.46 17.07
CA ARG A 183 3.67 1.36 16.66
C ARG A 183 4.51 0.92 15.47
N GLY A 184 4.01 1.12 14.28
CA GLY A 184 4.89 1.22 13.13
C GLY A 184 4.56 0.36 11.93
N GLY A 185 3.33 0.11 11.65
CA GLY A 185 2.91 -0.44 10.36
C GLY A 185 2.82 -1.97 10.33
N LEU A 186 2.65 -2.48 9.16
CA LEU A 186 2.44 -3.87 8.73
C LEU A 186 3.45 -4.93 9.23
N HIS A 187 4.23 -4.66 10.28
CA HIS A 187 5.27 -5.56 10.72
C HIS A 187 4.76 -6.90 11.26
N ASN A 188 3.48 -6.98 11.63
CA ASN A 188 2.91 -8.16 12.28
C ASN A 188 1.80 -8.83 11.49
N LEU A 189 1.37 -8.25 10.37
CA LEU A 189 0.42 -8.82 9.43
C LEU A 189 1.03 -8.81 8.02
N TYR A 190 1.00 -9.94 7.36
CA TYR A 190 1.44 -10.09 5.99
C TYR A 190 0.39 -10.83 5.17
N ILE A 191 -0.05 -10.22 4.09
CA ILE A 191 -0.94 -10.85 3.12
C ILE A 191 -0.10 -11.20 1.89
N ASP A 192 0.14 -12.50 1.71
CA ASP A 192 0.81 -12.99 0.52
C ASP A 192 -0.19 -13.01 -0.64
N THR A 193 -0.09 -12.02 -1.50
CA THR A 193 -1.01 -11.85 -2.62
C THR A 193 -0.76 -12.84 -3.76
N THR A 194 0.32 -13.63 -3.70
CA THR A 194 0.65 -14.65 -4.71
C THR A 194 -0.07 -15.96 -4.42
N ASP A 195 -0.03 -16.41 -3.18
CA ASP A 195 -0.67 -17.67 -2.74
C ASP A 195 -1.91 -17.45 -1.86
N ARG A 196 -2.32 -16.19 -1.69
CA ARG A 196 -3.50 -15.77 -0.93
C ARG A 196 -3.49 -16.28 0.51
N LYS A 197 -2.33 -16.21 1.15
CA LYS A 197 -2.18 -16.58 2.54
C LYS A 197 -2.07 -15.35 3.43
N VAL A 198 -2.80 -15.39 4.52
CA VAL A 198 -2.71 -14.38 5.57
C VAL A 198 -1.86 -14.93 6.70
N LYS A 199 -0.77 -14.26 6.98
CA LYS A 199 0.20 -14.60 8.03
C LYS A 199 0.24 -13.48 9.03
N TYR A 200 0.33 -13.80 10.31
CA TYR A 200 0.50 -12.79 11.36
C TYR A 200 1.39 -13.28 12.49
N LEU A 201 1.91 -12.35 13.26
CA LEU A 201 2.68 -12.61 14.48
C LEU A 201 1.77 -12.40 15.69
N GLU A 202 1.65 -13.42 16.53
CA GLU A 202 0.92 -13.29 17.79
C GLU A 202 1.69 -12.40 18.79
N LYS A 203 0.96 -11.62 19.56
CA LYS A 203 1.52 -10.75 20.60
C LYS A 203 2.44 -11.52 21.57
N SER A 204 2.05 -12.71 21.96
CA SER A 204 2.83 -13.59 22.85
C SER A 204 4.18 -13.98 22.26
N GLN A 205 4.28 -14.12 20.94
CA GLN A 205 5.54 -14.44 20.24
C GLN A 205 6.43 -13.21 20.14
N ILE A 206 5.86 -12.05 19.86
CA ILE A 206 6.60 -10.78 19.81
C ILE A 206 7.22 -10.48 21.16
N GLN A 207 6.48 -10.66 22.24
CA GLN A 207 6.97 -10.46 23.62
C GLN A 207 8.10 -11.41 24.00
N LYS A 208 8.12 -12.63 23.43
CA LYS A 208 9.19 -13.62 23.64
C LYS A 208 10.40 -13.42 22.71
N GLY A 209 10.34 -12.44 21.80
CA GLY A 209 11.38 -12.22 20.78
C GLY A 209 11.43 -13.32 19.71
N THR A 210 10.36 -14.10 19.56
CA THR A 210 10.22 -15.12 18.52
C THR A 210 9.43 -14.52 17.37
N HIS A 211 9.91 -14.74 16.13
CA HIS A 211 9.30 -14.16 14.92
C HIS A 211 8.84 -15.28 13.97
N ASN A 212 8.12 -16.26 14.51
CA ASN A 212 7.55 -17.31 13.67
C ASN A 212 6.21 -16.85 13.12
N TRP A 213 6.18 -16.60 11.82
CA TRP A 213 4.94 -16.25 11.13
C TRP A 213 4.00 -17.44 11.06
N ASN A 214 2.85 -17.33 11.69
CA ASN A 214 1.79 -18.30 11.55
C ASN A 214 1.05 -18.07 10.24
N THR A 215 1.02 -19.09 9.36
CA THR A 215 0.11 -19.08 8.22
C THR A 215 -1.25 -19.54 8.72
N ALA A 216 -2.05 -18.59 9.20
CA ALA A 216 -3.30 -18.92 9.85
C ALA A 216 -4.44 -19.15 8.87
N TYR A 217 -4.45 -18.39 7.75
CA TYR A 217 -5.59 -18.42 6.84
C TYR A 217 -5.14 -18.49 5.39
N SER A 218 -5.95 -19.18 4.57
CA SER A 218 -5.86 -19.15 3.11
C SER A 218 -7.17 -18.63 2.53
N VAL A 219 -7.07 -17.89 1.43
CA VAL A 219 -8.22 -17.38 0.68
C VAL A 219 -8.31 -18.13 -0.64
N SER A 220 -9.43 -18.79 -0.87
CA SER A 220 -9.68 -19.60 -2.07
C SER A 220 -9.93 -18.73 -3.32
N GLU A 221 -10.03 -19.35 -4.49
CA GLU A 221 -10.31 -18.66 -5.75
C GLU A 221 -11.66 -17.92 -5.77
N ASN A 222 -12.62 -18.35 -4.96
CA ASN A 222 -13.92 -17.68 -4.81
C ASN A 222 -13.98 -16.70 -3.61
N GLY A 223 -12.85 -16.39 -2.99
CA GLY A 223 -12.72 -15.43 -1.89
C GLY A 223 -13.08 -15.98 -0.51
N GLN A 224 -13.44 -17.26 -0.39
CA GLN A 224 -13.77 -17.86 0.91
C GLN A 224 -12.52 -18.12 1.73
N VAL A 225 -12.60 -17.83 3.01
CA VAL A 225 -11.50 -17.98 3.97
C VAL A 225 -11.52 -19.38 4.59
N THR A 226 -10.37 -19.98 4.71
CA THR A 226 -10.16 -21.26 5.41
C THR A 226 -9.06 -21.10 6.45
N LEU A 227 -9.34 -21.52 7.68
CA LEU A 227 -8.35 -21.64 8.74
C LEU A 227 -7.40 -22.80 8.40
N ASN A 228 -6.11 -22.55 8.42
CA ASN A 228 -5.08 -23.58 8.27
C ASN A 228 -4.80 -24.19 9.65
N GLU A 229 -4.90 -25.51 9.74
CA GLU A 229 -4.56 -26.29 10.95
C GLU A 229 -3.05 -26.42 11.16
#